data_8fd60788983b22d950078405a4a23d34
#
_entry.id   8fd60788983b22d950078405a4a23d34
#
_cell.length_a   1.000
_cell.length_b   1.000
_cell.length_c   1.000
_cell.angle_alpha   90.00
_cell.angle_beta   90.00
_cell.angle_gamma   90.00
#
_symmetry.space_group_name_H-M   'P 1'
#
loop_
_entity.id
_entity.type
_entity.pdbx_description
1 polymer ?
#
loop_
_entity_poly.entity_id
_entity_poly.type
_entity_poly.pdbx_seq_one_letter_code
_entity_poly.pdbx_strand_id
1 'polypeptide(L)'
;MTMLIREGTLEEALQVVTRVKEFANGETLDSMSQRLGDKNSLILVAEKNGAIVGFKIGYELDEDTFYSWFGGVAPQARNEGVAQMLLEAQEEWVAEQGYKTLKVKSRNQFPAMLRLLLRNGYLI
;
A
#
# COMPACT_ATOMS: atom_id res chain seq x y z
N MET A 1 14.35 -14.64 -10.77
CA MET A 1 13.11 -13.87 -10.81
C MET A 1 13.24 -12.63 -9.93
N THR A 2 12.99 -11.47 -10.47
CA THR A 2 13.26 -10.22 -9.79
C THR A 2 11.97 -9.53 -9.35
N MET A 3 11.89 -9.20 -8.07
CA MET A 3 10.82 -8.38 -7.51
C MET A 3 11.40 -7.00 -7.20
N LEU A 4 10.78 -5.96 -7.75
CA LEU A 4 11.24 -4.59 -7.55
C LEU A 4 10.15 -3.79 -6.84
N ILE A 5 10.51 -3.16 -5.71
CA ILE A 5 9.63 -2.23 -5.01
C ILE A 5 10.12 -0.83 -5.34
N ARG A 6 9.24 0.00 -5.87
CA ARG A 6 9.59 1.37 -6.28
C ARG A 6 8.40 2.30 -6.13
N GLU A 7 8.67 3.59 -6.20
CA GLU A 7 7.59 4.56 -6.31
C GLU A 7 6.91 4.40 -7.67
N GLY A 8 5.60 4.57 -7.68
CA GLY A 8 4.81 4.42 -8.88
C GLY A 8 3.70 5.45 -8.96
N THR A 9 2.71 5.17 -9.78
CA THR A 9 1.59 6.07 -10.06
C THR A 9 0.28 5.44 -9.62
N LEU A 10 -0.78 6.29 -9.52
CA LEU A 10 -2.12 5.78 -9.22
C LEU A 10 -2.62 4.86 -10.33
N GLU A 11 -2.26 5.14 -11.57
CA GLU A 11 -2.62 4.27 -12.70
C GLU A 11 -2.02 2.88 -12.53
N GLU A 12 -0.78 2.80 -12.07
CA GLU A 12 -0.13 1.52 -11.82
C GLU A 12 -0.79 0.78 -10.66
N ALA A 13 -1.12 1.50 -9.58
CA ALA A 13 -1.83 0.91 -8.45
C ALA A 13 -3.19 0.37 -8.89
N LEU A 14 -3.88 1.10 -9.76
CA LEU A 14 -5.21 0.71 -10.25
C LEU A 14 -5.17 -0.62 -11.01
N GLN A 15 -4.06 -0.95 -11.65
CA GLN A 15 -3.91 -2.24 -12.32
C GLN A 15 -4.11 -3.41 -11.34
N VAL A 16 -3.68 -3.23 -10.09
CA VAL A 16 -3.88 -4.24 -9.05
C VAL A 16 -5.30 -4.15 -8.48
N VAL A 17 -5.79 -2.95 -8.24
CA VAL A 17 -7.14 -2.73 -7.68
C VAL A 17 -8.20 -3.45 -8.53
N THR A 18 -8.09 -3.37 -9.84
CA THR A 18 -9.07 -3.99 -10.74
C THR A 18 -9.00 -5.52 -10.74
N ARG A 19 -7.91 -6.10 -10.26
CA ARG A 19 -7.72 -7.56 -10.20
C ARG A 19 -8.11 -8.16 -8.87
N VAL A 20 -8.28 -7.33 -7.83
CA VAL A 20 -8.59 -7.81 -6.49
C VAL A 20 -10.10 -7.76 -6.30
N LYS A 21 -10.71 -8.92 -6.14
CA LYS A 21 -12.16 -9.06 -6.06
C LYS A 21 -12.76 -8.25 -4.92
N GLU A 22 -12.07 -8.18 -3.79
CA GLU A 22 -12.50 -7.44 -2.61
C GLU A 22 -12.61 -5.94 -2.87
N PHE A 23 -11.95 -5.44 -3.92
CA PHE A 23 -11.95 -4.03 -4.30
C PHE A 23 -12.91 -3.73 -5.46
N ALA A 24 -13.73 -4.69 -5.88
CA ALA A 24 -14.53 -4.60 -7.11
C ALA A 24 -15.43 -3.37 -7.18
N ASN A 25 -15.96 -2.91 -6.03
CA ASN A 25 -16.80 -1.71 -5.94
C ASN A 25 -16.06 -0.57 -5.24
N GLY A 26 -14.73 -0.62 -5.30
CA GLY A 26 -13.91 0.27 -4.52
C GLY A 26 -13.43 1.48 -5.29
N GLU A 27 -12.16 1.77 -5.14
CA GLU A 27 -11.56 2.99 -5.61
C GLU A 27 -11.44 3.06 -7.13
N THR A 28 -11.60 4.26 -7.67
CA THR A 28 -11.30 4.59 -9.05
C THR A 28 -10.10 5.53 -9.07
N LEU A 29 -9.56 5.80 -10.25
CA LEU A 29 -8.48 6.76 -10.39
C LEU A 29 -8.90 8.12 -9.80
N ASP A 30 -10.10 8.58 -10.12
CA ASP A 30 -10.61 9.86 -9.61
C ASP A 30 -10.78 9.86 -8.09
N SER A 31 -11.34 8.80 -7.51
CA SER A 31 -11.55 8.76 -6.06
C SER A 31 -10.23 8.72 -5.31
N MET A 32 -9.26 7.97 -5.82
CA MET A 32 -7.93 7.91 -5.21
C MET A 32 -7.21 9.26 -5.30
N SER A 33 -7.29 9.90 -6.48
CA SER A 33 -6.69 11.20 -6.69
C SER A 33 -7.30 12.26 -5.77
N GLN A 34 -8.61 12.24 -5.60
CA GLN A 34 -9.31 13.16 -4.68
C GLN A 34 -8.90 12.92 -3.22
N ARG A 35 -8.75 11.66 -2.83
CA ARG A 35 -8.33 11.32 -1.47
C ARG A 35 -6.95 11.89 -1.16
N LEU A 36 -6.01 11.76 -2.07
CA LEU A 36 -4.65 12.25 -1.87
C LEU A 36 -4.60 13.78 -1.93
N GLY A 37 -5.36 14.40 -2.84
CA GLY A 37 -5.42 15.85 -2.95
C GLY A 37 -4.03 16.48 -3.02
N ASP A 38 -3.80 17.50 -2.19
CA ASP A 38 -2.52 18.20 -2.08
C ASP A 38 -1.63 17.66 -0.97
N LYS A 39 -2.03 16.56 -0.34
CA LYS A 39 -1.26 15.99 0.76
C LYS A 39 0.05 15.37 0.26
N ASN A 40 1.07 15.41 1.11
CA ASN A 40 2.27 14.62 0.86
C ASN A 40 1.86 13.16 0.84
N SER A 41 2.15 12.46 -0.24
CA SER A 41 1.72 11.09 -0.40
C SER A 41 2.85 10.23 -0.96
N LEU A 42 2.71 8.93 -0.74
CA LEU A 42 3.63 7.94 -1.28
C LEU A 42 2.83 6.85 -1.96
N ILE A 43 3.20 6.55 -3.19
CA ILE A 43 2.62 5.45 -3.93
C ILE A 43 3.76 4.48 -4.23
N LEU A 44 3.68 3.29 -3.64
CA LEU A 44 4.64 2.23 -3.89
C LEU A 44 3.99 1.15 -4.73
N VAL A 45 4.75 0.59 -5.66
CA VAL A 45 4.30 -0.55 -6.45
C VAL A 45 5.35 -1.65 -6.38
N ALA A 46 4.89 -2.88 -6.50
CA ALA A 46 5.74 -4.05 -6.62
C ALA A 46 5.64 -4.54 -8.06
N GLU A 47 6.79 -4.61 -8.72
CA GLU A 47 6.87 -5.05 -10.11
C GLU A 47 7.59 -6.39 -10.17
N LYS A 48 7.00 -7.33 -10.88
CA LYS A 48 7.57 -8.66 -11.05
C LYS A 48 7.53 -9.01 -12.53
N ASN A 49 8.69 -9.22 -13.12
CA ASN A 49 8.82 -9.55 -14.55
C ASN A 49 8.09 -8.53 -15.46
N GLY A 50 8.17 -7.25 -15.10
CA GLY A 50 7.55 -6.18 -15.88
C GLY A 50 6.08 -5.95 -15.61
N ALA A 51 5.46 -6.71 -14.73
CA ALA A 51 4.04 -6.55 -14.38
C ALA A 51 3.89 -6.01 -12.96
N ILE A 52 2.92 -5.12 -12.77
CA ILE A 52 2.61 -4.59 -11.45
C ILE A 52 1.77 -5.63 -10.72
N VAL A 53 2.27 -6.12 -9.58
CA VAL A 53 1.61 -7.19 -8.83
C VAL A 53 1.19 -6.78 -7.42
N GLY A 54 1.56 -5.58 -6.99
CA GLY A 54 1.16 -5.08 -5.68
C GLY A 54 1.33 -3.58 -5.58
N PHE A 55 0.70 -2.99 -4.57
CA PHE A 55 0.81 -1.55 -4.33
C PHE A 55 0.58 -1.23 -2.87
N LYS A 56 1.03 -0.05 -2.46
CA LYS A 56 0.74 0.49 -1.13
C LYS A 56 0.76 2.01 -1.22
N ILE A 57 -0.31 2.62 -0.71
CA ILE A 57 -0.50 4.07 -0.80
C ILE A 57 -0.69 4.64 0.60
N GLY A 58 0.00 5.74 0.88
CA GLY A 58 -0.18 6.46 2.13
C GLY A 58 -0.11 7.95 1.91
N TYR A 59 -0.53 8.71 2.93
CA TYR A 59 -0.47 10.16 2.88
C TYR A 59 -0.32 10.75 4.27
N GLU A 60 0.15 11.99 4.31
CA GLU A 60 0.37 12.70 5.57
C GLU A 60 -0.97 13.10 6.20
N LEU A 61 -1.12 12.82 7.50
CA LEU A 61 -2.26 13.31 8.28
C LEU A 61 -1.90 14.63 8.97
N ASP A 62 -0.67 14.71 9.49
CA ASP A 62 -0.12 15.93 10.08
C ASP A 62 1.40 15.84 9.97
N GLU A 63 2.12 16.85 10.47
CA GLU A 63 3.57 16.93 10.29
C GLU A 63 4.34 15.76 10.92
N ASP A 64 3.76 15.07 11.89
CA ASP A 64 4.39 13.95 12.57
C ASP A 64 3.83 12.58 12.20
N THR A 65 2.70 12.53 11.49
CA THR A 65 1.95 11.29 11.27
C THR A 65 1.70 11.03 9.80
N PHE A 66 2.13 9.88 9.33
CA PHE A 66 1.82 9.39 8.01
C PHE A 66 0.82 8.25 8.11
N TYR A 67 -0.15 8.22 7.22
CA TYR A 67 -1.23 7.23 7.25
C TYR A 67 -1.09 6.26 6.07
N SER A 68 -0.99 4.97 6.40
CA SER A 68 -0.97 3.90 5.41
C SER A 68 -2.43 3.58 5.08
N TRP A 69 -2.90 4.13 3.97
CA TRP A 69 -4.32 4.13 3.64
C TRP A 69 -4.79 2.87 2.91
N PHE A 70 -4.08 2.48 1.85
CA PHE A 70 -4.61 1.48 0.93
C PHE A 70 -3.47 0.64 0.36
N GLY A 71 -3.71 -0.66 0.23
CA GLY A 71 -2.72 -1.54 -0.34
C GLY A 71 -3.35 -2.85 -0.78
N GLY A 72 -2.68 -3.56 -1.66
CA GLY A 72 -3.16 -4.85 -2.12
C GLY A 72 -2.11 -5.57 -2.95
N VAL A 73 -2.33 -6.87 -3.11
CA VAL A 73 -1.47 -7.75 -3.88
C VAL A 73 -2.37 -8.55 -4.83
N ALA A 74 -1.99 -8.59 -6.10
CA ALA A 74 -2.73 -9.34 -7.11
C ALA A 74 -2.80 -10.82 -6.70
N PRO A 75 -3.93 -11.50 -6.96
CA PRO A 75 -4.11 -12.89 -6.51
C PRO A 75 -2.99 -13.83 -6.93
N GLN A 76 -2.46 -13.66 -8.13
CA GLN A 76 -1.41 -14.53 -8.65
C GLN A 76 -0.05 -14.33 -7.94
N ALA A 77 0.11 -13.27 -7.17
CA ALA A 77 1.37 -12.97 -6.48
C ALA A 77 1.25 -13.08 -4.96
N ARG A 78 0.12 -13.57 -4.46
CA ARG A 78 -0.07 -13.76 -3.02
C ARG A 78 0.86 -14.87 -2.50
N ASN A 79 1.21 -14.76 -1.22
CA ASN A 79 2.10 -15.71 -0.55
C ASN A 79 3.55 -15.68 -1.06
N GLU A 80 3.95 -14.60 -1.73
CA GLU A 80 5.32 -14.41 -2.21
C GLU A 80 6.07 -13.32 -1.44
N GLY A 81 5.49 -12.83 -0.34
CA GLY A 81 6.13 -11.80 0.48
C GLY A 81 5.99 -10.39 -0.04
N VAL A 82 5.14 -10.16 -1.05
CA VAL A 82 4.97 -8.82 -1.66
C VAL A 82 4.46 -7.81 -0.65
N ALA A 83 3.43 -8.17 0.12
CA ALA A 83 2.84 -7.26 1.10
C ALA A 83 3.86 -6.88 2.18
N GLN A 84 4.69 -7.82 2.62
CA GLN A 84 5.74 -7.57 3.59
C GLN A 84 6.78 -6.61 3.03
N MET A 85 7.21 -6.81 1.79
CA MET A 85 8.19 -5.93 1.16
C MET A 85 7.67 -4.51 0.99
N LEU A 86 6.40 -4.37 0.61
CA LEU A 86 5.77 -3.06 0.47
C LEU A 86 5.66 -2.35 1.83
N LEU A 87 5.29 -3.07 2.87
CA LEU A 87 5.20 -2.51 4.23
C LEU A 87 6.57 -2.03 4.71
N GLU A 88 7.60 -2.84 4.53
CA GLU A 88 8.95 -2.47 4.95
C GLU A 88 9.46 -1.25 4.18
N ALA A 89 9.19 -1.18 2.89
CA ALA A 89 9.59 -0.04 2.07
C ALA A 89 8.86 1.23 2.52
N GLN A 90 7.60 1.12 2.88
CA GLN A 90 6.83 2.26 3.38
C GLN A 90 7.37 2.72 4.74
N GLU A 91 7.67 1.80 5.63
CA GLU A 91 8.22 2.13 6.95
C GLU A 91 9.55 2.85 6.81
N GLU A 92 10.41 2.37 5.92
CA GLU A 92 11.71 2.97 5.68
C GLU A 92 11.57 4.39 5.13
N TRP A 93 10.69 4.58 4.14
CA TRP A 93 10.45 5.89 3.55
C TRP A 93 9.89 6.87 4.59
N VAL A 94 8.93 6.42 5.40
CA VAL A 94 8.30 7.23 6.43
C VAL A 94 9.34 7.71 7.45
N ALA A 95 10.23 6.80 7.86
CA ALA A 95 11.30 7.14 8.80
C ALA A 95 12.28 8.15 8.18
N GLU A 96 12.64 7.97 6.91
CA GLU A 96 13.55 8.87 6.20
C GLU A 96 12.98 10.28 6.06
N GLN A 97 11.64 10.40 5.92
CA GLN A 97 10.97 11.68 5.81
C GLN A 97 10.81 12.40 7.15
N GLY A 98 11.13 11.73 8.25
CA GLY A 98 11.07 12.34 9.59
C GLY A 98 9.75 12.23 10.30
N TYR A 99 8.80 11.46 9.77
CA TYR A 99 7.53 11.20 10.48
C TYR A 99 7.80 10.36 11.71
N LYS A 100 7.08 10.65 12.80
CA LYS A 100 7.24 9.94 14.08
C LYS A 100 6.32 8.75 14.20
N THR A 101 5.22 8.75 13.47
CA THR A 101 4.18 7.73 13.58
C THR A 101 3.71 7.29 12.20
N LEU A 102 3.60 5.99 12.01
CA LEU A 102 2.93 5.41 10.85
C LEU A 102 1.64 4.78 11.35
N LYS A 103 0.51 5.38 10.97
CA LYS A 103 -0.80 4.91 11.40
C LYS A 103 -1.39 4.01 10.34
N VAL A 104 -1.96 2.88 10.76
CA VAL A 104 -2.58 1.93 9.84
C VAL A 104 -3.98 1.57 10.33
N LYS A 105 -4.85 1.21 9.38
CA LYS A 105 -6.14 0.60 9.67
C LYS A 105 -6.29 -0.65 8.83
N SER A 106 -6.92 -1.66 9.39
CA SER A 106 -7.23 -2.87 8.66
C SER A 106 -8.68 -3.23 8.89
N ARG A 107 -9.35 -3.66 7.82
CA ARG A 107 -10.73 -4.10 7.92
C ARG A 107 -10.76 -5.60 8.14
N ASN A 108 -11.76 -6.08 8.89
CA ASN A 108 -11.91 -7.50 9.15
C ASN A 108 -12.08 -8.34 7.87
N GLN A 109 -12.54 -7.72 6.80
CA GLN A 109 -12.69 -8.40 5.51
C GLN A 109 -11.35 -8.71 4.83
N PHE A 110 -10.23 -8.27 5.41
CA PHE A 110 -8.88 -8.54 4.89
C PHE A 110 -8.04 -9.22 5.96
N PRO A 111 -8.39 -10.48 6.34
CA PRO A 111 -7.71 -11.16 7.45
C PRO A 111 -6.22 -11.40 7.22
N ALA A 112 -5.81 -11.59 5.97
CA ALA A 112 -4.38 -11.76 5.67
C ALA A 112 -3.58 -10.50 5.98
N MET A 113 -4.14 -9.33 5.67
CA MET A 113 -3.50 -8.05 5.98
C MET A 113 -3.48 -7.81 7.48
N LEU A 114 -4.56 -8.14 8.19
CA LEU A 114 -4.60 -8.02 9.64
C LEU A 114 -3.51 -8.86 10.30
N ARG A 115 -3.33 -10.09 9.86
CA ARG A 115 -2.27 -10.97 10.38
C ARG A 115 -0.89 -10.39 10.11
N LEU A 116 -0.67 -9.84 8.92
CA LEU A 116 0.59 -9.21 8.54
C LEU A 116 0.91 -8.04 9.46
N LEU A 117 -0.06 -7.16 9.70
CA LEU A 117 0.14 -5.99 10.56
C LEU A 117 0.44 -6.39 12.00
N LEU A 118 -0.31 -7.34 12.55
CA LEU A 118 -0.07 -7.82 13.91
C LEU A 118 1.32 -8.43 14.05
N ARG A 119 1.76 -9.19 13.04
CA ARG A 119 3.08 -9.82 13.04
C ARG A 119 4.21 -8.79 13.04
N ASN A 120 3.95 -7.61 12.48
CA ASN A 120 4.93 -6.53 12.43
C ASN A 120 4.78 -5.53 13.59
N GLY A 121 3.98 -5.85 14.60
CA GLY A 121 3.89 -5.06 15.83
C GLY A 121 2.92 -3.89 15.78
N TYR A 122 2.06 -3.83 14.79
CA TYR A 122 1.06 -2.76 14.69
C TYR A 122 -0.11 -3.01 15.63
N LEU A 123 -0.64 -1.93 16.18
CA LEU A 123 -1.88 -1.97 16.96
C LEU A 123 -3.03 -1.59 16.02
N ILE A 124 -4.05 -2.41 16.02
CA ILE A 124 -5.21 -2.24 15.14
C ILE A 124 -6.38 -1.65 15.94
#